data_ddf2d19bf6eddfd0b1f39e5350bf3983
#
_entry.id   ddf2d19bf6eddfd0b1f39e5350bf3983
#
_cell.length_a   1.000
_cell.length_b   1.000
_cell.length_c   1.000
_cell.angle_alpha   90.00
_cell.angle_beta   90.00
_cell.angle_gamma   90.00
#
_symmetry.space_group_name_H-M   'P 1'
#
loop_
_entity.id
_entity.type
_entity.pdbx_description
1 polymer ?
#
loop_
_entity_poly.entity_id
_entity_poly.type
_entity_poly.pdbx_seq_one_letter_code
_entity_poly.pdbx_strand_id
1 'polypeptide(L)'
;GQTDNGSKAFDVNNNFYYLPGQTLTLRFDPQREEDFAYSEFPAKVTGNNHFDAYPSQNDWYETVKLNYGVDYMHGGACHFNTIPNTWEKMLEILLFWADKGVDGFRCDMAEMVPVEFWNWVIPQVKKVRDVIFIAEVYNPDEYRNYIYTGHFDYLYDKVGLYDTVRAVMCGQAPASNISHCWQSLEGIQKNMLNFLENH
;
A
#
# COMPACT_ATOMS: atom_id res chain seq x y z
N GLY A 1 -16.03 2.46 -7.64
CA GLY A 1 -17.27 2.07 -7.09
C GLY A 1 -18.53 2.44 -7.84
N GLN A 2 -19.61 1.76 -7.51
CA GLN A 2 -20.92 2.00 -8.16
C GLN A 2 -21.47 3.41 -7.89
N THR A 3 -21.01 4.05 -6.80
CA THR A 3 -21.45 5.39 -6.38
C THR A 3 -20.45 6.49 -6.74
N ASP A 4 -19.31 6.13 -7.34
CA ASP A 4 -18.27 7.09 -7.67
C ASP A 4 -18.70 8.05 -8.80
N ASN A 5 -18.23 9.27 -8.72
CA ASN A 5 -18.40 10.26 -9.77
C ASN A 5 -17.15 10.29 -10.68
N GLY A 6 -17.20 9.53 -11.78
CA GLY A 6 -16.10 9.44 -12.76
C GLY A 6 -15.86 10.72 -13.58
N SER A 7 -16.70 11.76 -13.44
CA SER A 7 -16.45 13.07 -14.06
C SER A 7 -15.47 13.94 -13.28
N LYS A 8 -15.06 13.51 -12.09
CA LYS A 8 -14.07 14.17 -11.24
C LYS A 8 -12.82 13.31 -11.11
N ALA A 9 -11.66 13.90 -11.34
CA ALA A 9 -10.39 13.21 -11.18
C ALA A 9 -10.15 12.80 -9.72
N PHE A 10 -10.46 13.70 -8.79
CA PHE A 10 -10.49 13.44 -7.35
C PHE A 10 -11.84 13.89 -6.75
N ASP A 11 -12.38 13.07 -5.87
CA ASP A 11 -13.47 13.41 -4.95
C ASP A 11 -13.30 12.49 -3.72
N VAL A 12 -13.38 13.04 -2.52
CA VAL A 12 -13.17 12.27 -1.26
C VAL A 12 -14.15 11.10 -1.10
N ASN A 13 -15.31 11.17 -1.76
CA ASN A 13 -16.31 10.10 -1.76
C ASN A 13 -16.08 9.05 -2.85
N ASN A 14 -15.18 9.29 -3.81
CA ASN A 14 -14.81 8.29 -4.81
C ASN A 14 -13.87 7.25 -4.20
N ASN A 15 -14.05 5.99 -4.57
CA ASN A 15 -13.15 4.91 -4.16
C ASN A 15 -11.90 4.80 -5.03
N PHE A 16 -11.93 5.41 -6.21
CA PHE A 16 -10.83 5.41 -7.19
C PHE A 16 -10.51 6.81 -7.68
N TYR A 17 -9.30 6.98 -8.23
CA TYR A 17 -8.94 8.18 -9.00
C TYR A 17 -9.33 7.95 -10.45
N TYR A 18 -10.02 8.91 -11.03
CA TYR A 18 -10.49 8.85 -12.42
C TYR A 18 -9.67 9.79 -13.32
N LEU A 19 -9.70 9.48 -14.61
CA LEU A 19 -9.14 10.31 -15.69
C LEU A 19 -10.31 10.75 -16.58
N PRO A 20 -11.03 11.84 -16.23
CA PRO A 20 -12.27 12.22 -16.88
C PRO A 20 -12.12 12.44 -18.38
N GLY A 21 -13.04 11.86 -19.16
CA GLY A 21 -13.04 11.99 -20.62
C GLY A 21 -11.98 11.18 -21.36
N GLN A 22 -11.18 10.37 -20.66
CA GLN A 22 -10.16 9.52 -21.26
C GLN A 22 -10.55 8.05 -21.20
N THR A 23 -10.24 7.30 -22.26
CA THR A 23 -10.39 5.83 -22.30
C THR A 23 -9.04 5.19 -22.04
N LEU A 24 -9.00 4.16 -21.21
CA LEU A 24 -7.79 3.34 -21.02
C LEU A 24 -7.33 2.79 -22.37
N THR A 25 -6.09 3.04 -22.71
CA THR A 25 -5.51 2.62 -23.99
C THR A 25 -4.15 1.96 -23.76
N LEU A 26 -4.09 0.65 -23.91
CA LEU A 26 -2.85 -0.11 -23.87
C LEU A 26 -2.14 0.03 -25.23
N ARG A 27 -0.86 0.44 -25.22
CA ARG A 27 -0.03 0.62 -26.43
C ARG A 27 0.96 -0.53 -26.63
N PHE A 28 0.67 -1.69 -26.01
CA PHE A 28 1.43 -2.93 -26.07
C PHE A 28 0.44 -4.09 -26.06
N ASP A 29 0.89 -5.26 -26.47
CA ASP A 29 0.06 -6.47 -26.38
C ASP A 29 -0.04 -6.93 -24.95
N PRO A 30 -1.25 -7.02 -24.38
CA PRO A 30 -1.44 -7.53 -23.03
C PRO A 30 -0.92 -8.96 -22.87
N GLN A 31 -0.49 -9.31 -21.65
CA GLN A 31 0.04 -10.66 -21.39
C GLN A 31 -1.06 -11.73 -21.29
N ARG A 32 -2.30 -11.31 -20.99
CA ARG A 32 -3.46 -12.20 -20.86
C ARG A 32 -4.46 -11.92 -21.97
N GLU A 33 -5.02 -12.98 -22.55
CA GLU A 33 -5.99 -12.88 -23.64
C GLU A 33 -7.23 -12.06 -23.24
N GLU A 34 -7.68 -12.17 -22.00
CA GLU A 34 -8.82 -11.44 -21.46
C GLU A 34 -8.62 -9.92 -21.45
N ASP A 35 -7.38 -9.44 -21.38
CA ASP A 35 -7.07 -8.01 -21.33
C ASP A 35 -7.32 -7.32 -22.68
N PHE A 36 -7.31 -8.06 -23.79
CA PHE A 36 -7.64 -7.51 -25.12
C PHE A 36 -9.10 -7.07 -25.25
N ALA A 37 -9.99 -7.69 -24.50
CA ALA A 37 -11.41 -7.34 -24.48
C ALA A 37 -11.76 -6.28 -23.43
N TYR A 38 -10.83 -5.91 -22.55
CA TYR A 38 -11.09 -4.96 -21.48
C TYR A 38 -11.15 -3.53 -22.02
N SER A 39 -12.19 -2.80 -21.63
CA SER A 39 -12.37 -1.39 -21.94
C SER A 39 -12.82 -0.64 -20.71
N GLU A 40 -12.19 0.50 -20.42
CA GLU A 40 -12.49 1.33 -19.26
C GLU A 40 -12.67 2.80 -19.66
N PHE A 41 -13.86 3.32 -19.40
CA PHE A 41 -14.18 4.74 -19.59
C PHE A 41 -15.09 5.24 -18.45
N PRO A 42 -14.75 6.36 -17.76
CA PRO A 42 -13.42 7.00 -17.80
C PRO A 42 -12.35 6.06 -17.25
N ALA A 43 -11.14 6.17 -17.76
CA ALA A 43 -10.00 5.41 -17.25
C ALA A 43 -9.73 5.74 -15.79
N LYS A 44 -9.08 4.82 -15.07
CA LYS A 44 -8.63 5.01 -13.68
C LYS A 44 -7.12 5.00 -13.61
N VAL A 45 -6.60 5.62 -12.57
CA VAL A 45 -5.17 5.62 -12.24
C VAL A 45 -4.75 4.22 -11.82
N THR A 46 -3.60 3.74 -12.30
CA THR A 46 -3.05 2.43 -11.91
C THR A 46 -2.58 2.41 -10.45
N GLY A 47 -2.47 1.22 -9.87
CA GLY A 47 -2.04 1.04 -8.48
C GLY A 47 -0.67 1.64 -8.17
N ASN A 48 0.24 1.67 -9.15
CA ASN A 48 1.58 2.25 -9.02
C ASN A 48 1.67 3.75 -9.34
N ASN A 49 0.56 4.49 -9.27
CA ASN A 49 0.52 5.95 -9.45
C ASN A 49 0.79 6.44 -10.88
N HIS A 50 0.38 5.71 -11.89
CA HIS A 50 0.45 6.20 -13.27
C HIS A 50 -0.82 7.03 -13.58
N PHE A 51 -0.68 8.36 -13.60
CA PHE A 51 -1.79 9.33 -13.67
C PHE A 51 -2.14 9.74 -15.11
N ASP A 52 -2.06 8.82 -16.06
CA ASP A 52 -2.60 9.01 -17.41
C ASP A 52 -3.28 7.74 -17.94
N ALA A 53 -3.96 7.83 -19.07
CA ALA A 53 -4.73 6.73 -19.65
C ALA A 53 -3.90 5.77 -20.53
N TYR A 54 -2.58 5.90 -20.53
CA TYR A 54 -1.66 5.17 -21.40
C TYR A 54 -0.56 4.44 -20.63
N PRO A 55 -0.91 3.57 -19.66
CA PRO A 55 0.09 2.84 -18.89
C PRO A 55 0.98 2.00 -19.81
N SER A 56 2.23 1.85 -19.45
CA SER A 56 3.18 0.95 -20.10
C SER A 56 3.02 -0.49 -19.58
N GLN A 57 3.67 -1.44 -20.23
CA GLN A 57 3.70 -2.83 -19.76
C GLN A 57 4.35 -2.99 -18.37
N ASN A 58 5.22 -2.04 -17.97
CA ASN A 58 5.88 -2.04 -16.67
C ASN A 58 5.06 -1.33 -15.57
N ASP A 59 4.01 -0.63 -15.95
CA ASP A 59 3.03 -0.12 -14.99
C ASP A 59 2.10 -1.24 -14.56
N TRP A 60 1.48 -1.07 -13.40
CA TRP A 60 0.52 -2.07 -12.90
C TRP A 60 -0.83 -1.90 -13.62
N TYR A 61 -0.82 -2.05 -14.95
CA TYR A 61 -1.97 -1.75 -15.83
C TYR A 61 -3.23 -2.58 -15.54
N GLU A 62 -3.08 -3.72 -14.87
CA GLU A 62 -4.19 -4.59 -14.45
C GLU A 62 -4.81 -4.15 -13.11
N THR A 63 -4.28 -3.10 -12.49
CA THR A 63 -4.69 -2.63 -11.18
C THR A 63 -5.29 -1.23 -11.24
N VAL A 64 -6.01 -0.86 -10.18
CA VAL A 64 -6.54 0.50 -10.01
C VAL A 64 -6.13 1.05 -8.65
N LYS A 65 -5.80 2.35 -8.61
CA LYS A 65 -5.44 3.03 -7.38
C LYS A 65 -6.68 3.31 -6.54
N LEU A 66 -6.66 2.84 -5.29
CA LEU A 66 -7.68 3.18 -4.29
C LEU A 66 -7.48 4.60 -3.77
N ASN A 67 -8.57 5.33 -3.64
CA ASN A 67 -8.57 6.70 -3.13
C ASN A 67 -8.72 6.72 -1.61
N TYR A 68 -7.63 6.91 -0.90
CA TYR A 68 -7.62 7.07 0.55
C TYR A 68 -7.75 8.53 1.02
N GLY A 69 -8.23 9.44 0.18
CA GLY A 69 -8.48 10.84 0.55
C GLY A 69 -7.28 11.77 0.37
N VAL A 70 -6.28 11.39 -0.40
CA VAL A 70 -5.13 12.23 -0.77
C VAL A 70 -5.29 12.70 -2.20
N ASP A 71 -5.35 14.01 -2.44
CA ASP A 71 -5.45 14.57 -3.78
C ASP A 71 -4.07 14.70 -4.44
N TYR A 72 -3.59 13.61 -5.01
CA TYR A 72 -2.31 13.57 -5.73
C TYR A 72 -2.28 14.46 -6.98
N MET A 73 -3.44 14.82 -7.52
CA MET A 73 -3.54 15.66 -8.72
C MET A 73 -3.37 17.16 -8.42
N HIS A 74 -3.53 17.54 -7.15
CA HIS A 74 -3.38 18.93 -6.68
C HIS A 74 -2.41 19.00 -5.50
N GLY A 75 -1.21 18.43 -5.67
CA GLY A 75 -0.10 18.61 -4.74
C GLY A 75 -0.15 17.72 -3.48
N GLY A 76 -0.96 16.68 -3.47
CA GLY A 76 -1.00 15.71 -2.34
C GLY A 76 -1.76 16.21 -1.11
N ALA A 77 -2.72 17.12 -1.30
CA ALA A 77 -3.54 17.62 -0.20
C ALA A 77 -4.35 16.49 0.46
N CYS A 78 -4.29 16.41 1.79
CA CYS A 78 -5.01 15.41 2.58
C CYS A 78 -6.42 15.89 2.93
N HIS A 79 -7.43 15.06 2.69
CA HIS A 79 -8.84 15.35 2.95
C HIS A 79 -9.41 14.33 3.94
N PHE A 80 -8.96 14.39 5.21
CA PHE A 80 -9.33 13.43 6.27
C PHE A 80 -10.31 14.01 7.29
N ASN A 81 -10.76 15.27 7.14
CA ASN A 81 -11.76 15.89 8.02
C ASN A 81 -13.11 15.16 7.98
N THR A 82 -13.44 14.59 6.84
CA THR A 82 -14.52 13.61 6.68
C THR A 82 -13.88 12.29 6.32
N ILE A 83 -14.31 11.19 6.97
CA ILE A 83 -13.77 9.86 6.67
C ILE A 83 -14.03 9.54 5.20
N PRO A 84 -12.98 9.26 4.39
CA PRO A 84 -13.15 8.86 3.00
C PRO A 84 -13.94 7.56 2.88
N ASN A 85 -14.79 7.44 1.86
CA ASN A 85 -15.61 6.24 1.66
C ASN A 85 -14.77 4.95 1.56
N THR A 86 -13.58 5.02 0.99
CA THR A 86 -12.64 3.88 0.90
C THR A 86 -12.24 3.37 2.29
N TRP A 87 -12.06 4.26 3.29
CA TRP A 87 -11.70 3.84 4.64
C TRP A 87 -12.79 2.97 5.27
N GLU A 88 -14.05 3.39 5.14
CA GLU A 88 -15.20 2.64 5.65
C GLU A 88 -15.30 1.27 4.97
N LYS A 89 -15.12 1.22 3.64
CA LYS A 89 -15.14 -0.04 2.88
C LYS A 89 -14.01 -0.98 3.28
N MET A 90 -12.81 -0.48 3.49
CA MET A 90 -11.69 -1.29 3.94
C MET A 90 -11.87 -1.78 5.38
N LEU A 91 -12.45 -0.96 6.27
CA LEU A 91 -12.83 -1.42 7.60
C LEU A 91 -13.85 -2.57 7.53
N GLU A 92 -14.90 -2.45 6.71
CA GLU A 92 -15.87 -3.54 6.50
C GLU A 92 -15.19 -4.85 6.07
N ILE A 93 -14.23 -4.77 5.13
CA ILE A 93 -13.46 -5.93 4.63
C ILE A 93 -12.61 -6.54 5.74
N LEU A 94 -11.86 -5.72 6.49
CA LEU A 94 -11.01 -6.21 7.57
C LEU A 94 -11.83 -6.85 8.69
N LEU A 95 -12.95 -6.26 9.08
CA LEU A 95 -13.87 -6.83 10.08
C LEU A 95 -14.49 -8.14 9.60
N PHE A 96 -14.87 -8.24 8.32
CA PHE A 96 -15.38 -9.47 7.74
C PHE A 96 -14.39 -10.62 7.89
N TRP A 97 -13.11 -10.40 7.56
CA TRP A 97 -12.11 -11.45 7.67
C TRP A 97 -11.70 -11.73 9.12
N ALA A 98 -11.65 -10.72 9.98
CA ALA A 98 -11.43 -10.90 11.40
C ALA A 98 -12.51 -11.80 12.02
N ASP A 99 -13.79 -11.61 11.64
CA ASP A 99 -14.91 -12.45 12.06
C ASP A 99 -14.76 -13.91 11.59
N LYS A 100 -14.13 -14.14 10.42
CA LYS A 100 -13.80 -15.49 9.91
C LYS A 100 -12.69 -16.20 10.68
N GLY A 101 -12.01 -15.51 11.57
CA GLY A 101 -11.05 -16.12 12.49
C GLY A 101 -9.61 -16.10 11.98
N VAL A 102 -9.24 -15.18 11.10
CA VAL A 102 -7.82 -14.96 10.74
C VAL A 102 -7.03 -14.50 11.96
N ASP A 103 -5.74 -14.86 12.04
CA ASP A 103 -4.85 -14.47 13.13
C ASP A 103 -4.21 -13.10 12.88
N GLY A 104 -4.23 -12.60 11.65
CA GLY A 104 -3.67 -11.31 11.31
C GLY A 104 -3.77 -10.96 9.83
N PHE A 105 -3.22 -9.80 9.49
CA PHE A 105 -3.22 -9.26 8.14
C PHE A 105 -1.79 -8.88 7.73
N ARG A 106 -1.36 -9.37 6.58
CA ARG A 106 -0.18 -8.85 5.87
C ARG A 106 -0.67 -7.76 4.92
N CYS A 107 -0.15 -6.56 5.09
CA CYS A 107 -0.55 -5.38 4.32
C CYS A 107 0.51 -5.09 3.25
N ASP A 108 0.17 -5.45 2.02
CA ASP A 108 0.98 -5.23 0.84
C ASP A 108 1.17 -3.74 0.57
N MET A 109 2.40 -3.31 0.28
CA MET A 109 2.73 -1.92 -0.05
C MET A 109 2.06 -0.91 0.91
N ALA A 110 2.09 -1.20 2.22
CA ALA A 110 1.37 -0.41 3.23
C ALA A 110 1.78 1.07 3.25
N GLU A 111 3.02 1.40 2.85
CA GLU A 111 3.51 2.77 2.76
C GLU A 111 2.86 3.61 1.63
N MET A 112 2.20 2.96 0.66
CA MET A 112 1.40 3.66 -0.36
C MET A 112 0.03 4.10 0.15
N VAL A 113 -0.34 3.69 1.36
CA VAL A 113 -1.57 4.05 2.04
C VAL A 113 -1.25 5.02 3.17
N PRO A 114 -1.97 6.15 3.32
CA PRO A 114 -1.68 7.12 4.38
C PRO A 114 -1.65 6.50 5.77
N VAL A 115 -0.67 6.87 6.57
CA VAL A 115 -0.52 6.37 7.94
C VAL A 115 -1.76 6.70 8.80
N GLU A 116 -2.45 7.78 8.49
CA GLU A 116 -3.69 8.19 9.16
C GLU A 116 -4.82 7.18 8.99
N PHE A 117 -4.89 6.51 7.81
CA PHE A 117 -5.83 5.40 7.62
C PHE A 117 -5.50 4.25 8.57
N TRP A 118 -4.24 3.84 8.67
CA TRP A 118 -3.82 2.76 9.56
C TRP A 118 -4.08 3.11 11.02
N ASN A 119 -3.76 4.33 11.42
CA ASN A 119 -4.08 4.87 12.76
C ASN A 119 -5.58 4.79 13.09
N TRP A 120 -6.42 5.01 12.10
CA TRP A 120 -7.87 4.96 12.27
C TRP A 120 -8.42 3.53 12.25
N VAL A 121 -7.95 2.65 11.36
CA VAL A 121 -8.56 1.35 11.12
C VAL A 121 -8.07 0.26 12.08
N ILE A 122 -6.75 0.17 12.34
CA ILE A 122 -6.17 -0.92 13.13
C ILE A 122 -6.76 -1.00 14.54
N PRO A 123 -6.88 0.09 15.31
CA PRO A 123 -7.49 0.02 16.62
C PRO A 123 -8.96 -0.42 16.60
N GLN A 124 -9.70 -0.13 15.53
CA GLN A 124 -11.09 -0.55 15.40
C GLN A 124 -11.21 -2.06 15.19
N VAL A 125 -10.37 -2.62 14.31
CA VAL A 125 -10.33 -4.08 14.08
C VAL A 125 -9.89 -4.81 15.35
N LYS A 126 -8.85 -4.33 16.03
CA LYS A 126 -8.32 -4.94 17.28
C LYS A 126 -9.30 -4.90 18.43
N LYS A 127 -10.27 -3.99 18.45
CA LYS A 127 -11.36 -3.98 19.46
C LYS A 127 -12.32 -5.16 19.27
N VAL A 128 -12.47 -5.67 18.04
CA VAL A 128 -13.37 -6.78 17.74
C VAL A 128 -12.67 -8.12 17.91
N ARG A 129 -11.40 -8.18 17.51
CA ARG A 129 -10.59 -9.40 17.59
C ARG A 129 -9.12 -9.04 17.78
N ASP A 130 -8.45 -9.82 18.63
CA ASP A 130 -6.99 -9.73 18.79
C ASP A 130 -6.32 -10.36 17.54
N VAL A 131 -5.88 -9.49 16.63
CA VAL A 131 -5.20 -9.85 15.37
C VAL A 131 -3.94 -9.03 15.23
N ILE A 132 -2.93 -9.60 14.56
CA ILE A 132 -1.69 -8.91 14.27
C ILE A 132 -1.75 -8.22 12.90
N PHE A 133 -1.03 -7.09 12.78
CA PHE A 133 -0.85 -6.38 11.51
C PHE A 133 0.64 -6.33 11.15
N ILE A 134 0.96 -6.82 9.96
CA ILE A 134 2.33 -6.86 9.41
C ILE A 134 2.35 -5.98 8.16
N ALA A 135 3.20 -4.95 8.14
CA ALA A 135 3.29 -4.04 7.01
C ALA A 135 4.52 -4.27 6.15
N GLU A 136 4.33 -4.09 4.85
CA GLU A 136 5.43 -3.91 3.90
C GLU A 136 5.70 -2.42 3.75
N VAL A 137 6.83 -1.97 4.31
CA VAL A 137 7.32 -0.59 4.25
C VAL A 137 8.78 -0.64 3.82
N TYR A 138 9.13 0.03 2.73
CA TYR A 138 10.49 0.00 2.18
C TYR A 138 11.34 1.22 2.56
N ASN A 139 10.71 2.33 2.98
CA ASN A 139 11.44 3.49 3.47
C ASN A 139 11.78 3.34 4.97
N PRO A 140 13.06 3.15 5.37
CA PRO A 140 13.43 3.01 6.78
C PRO A 140 13.10 4.24 7.64
N ASP A 141 13.02 5.43 7.06
CA ASP A 141 12.67 6.66 7.78
C ASP A 141 11.20 6.64 8.24
N GLU A 142 10.35 5.86 7.56
CA GLU A 142 8.94 5.70 7.89
C GLU A 142 8.66 4.57 8.89
N TYR A 143 9.61 3.69 9.20
CA TYR A 143 9.37 2.53 10.08
C TYR A 143 8.73 2.92 11.42
N ARG A 144 9.27 3.94 12.08
CA ARG A 144 8.73 4.39 13.38
C ARG A 144 7.35 5.00 13.26
N ASN A 145 7.08 5.70 12.15
CA ASN A 145 5.76 6.27 11.87
C ASN A 145 4.70 5.18 11.72
N TYR A 146 4.98 4.13 10.95
CA TYR A 146 4.03 3.03 10.76
C TYR A 146 3.86 2.16 12.00
N ILE A 147 4.90 1.99 12.82
CA ILE A 147 4.80 1.27 14.10
C ILE A 147 4.02 2.09 15.12
N TYR A 148 4.42 3.33 15.39
CA TYR A 148 3.87 4.11 16.52
C TYR A 148 2.57 4.82 16.16
N THR A 149 2.52 5.48 15.01
CA THR A 149 1.31 6.18 14.55
C THR A 149 0.37 5.22 13.84
N GLY A 150 0.88 4.37 12.96
CA GLY A 150 0.10 3.41 12.18
C GLY A 150 -0.40 2.21 12.96
N HIS A 151 0.14 1.93 14.16
CA HIS A 151 -0.21 0.80 15.04
C HIS A 151 0.11 -0.59 14.47
N PHE A 152 1.03 -0.70 13.52
CA PHE A 152 1.52 -2.01 13.07
C PHE A 152 2.30 -2.73 14.15
N ASP A 153 2.07 -4.02 14.27
CA ASP A 153 2.80 -4.87 15.21
C ASP A 153 4.19 -5.21 14.67
N TYR A 154 4.27 -5.46 13.38
CA TYR A 154 5.52 -5.84 12.69
C TYR A 154 5.66 -5.17 11.34
N LEU A 155 6.91 -4.89 10.96
CA LEU A 155 7.30 -4.50 9.60
C LEU A 155 8.30 -5.49 9.05
N TYR A 156 8.28 -5.74 7.74
CA TYR A 156 9.35 -6.47 7.05
C TYR A 156 10.65 -5.67 7.08
N ASP A 157 11.73 -6.28 7.55
CA ASP A 157 13.09 -5.71 7.48
C ASP A 157 13.76 -6.07 6.14
N LYS A 158 13.16 -5.57 5.05
CA LYS A 158 13.62 -5.86 3.68
C LYS A 158 14.85 -5.05 3.33
N VAL A 159 14.77 -3.74 3.43
CA VAL A 159 15.82 -2.81 2.98
C VAL A 159 17.01 -2.77 3.96
N GLY A 160 16.74 -2.91 5.25
CA GLY A 160 17.78 -2.96 6.27
C GLY A 160 18.51 -4.31 6.26
N LEU A 161 18.00 -5.27 7.03
CA LEU A 161 18.73 -6.51 7.31
C LEU A 161 18.79 -7.46 6.11
N TYR A 162 17.66 -7.71 5.42
CA TYR A 162 17.62 -8.68 4.31
C TYR A 162 18.62 -8.30 3.19
N ASP A 163 18.54 -7.06 2.68
CA ASP A 163 19.44 -6.62 1.60
C ASP A 163 20.90 -6.58 2.05
N THR A 164 21.16 -6.21 3.31
CA THR A 164 22.51 -6.19 3.86
C THR A 164 23.09 -7.60 4.00
N VAL A 165 22.33 -8.55 4.55
CA VAL A 165 22.77 -9.95 4.68
C VAL A 165 23.05 -10.53 3.30
N ARG A 166 22.19 -10.30 2.33
CA ARG A 166 22.39 -10.72 0.94
C ARG A 166 23.67 -10.14 0.35
N ALA A 167 23.91 -8.84 0.51
CA ALA A 167 25.12 -8.19 0.02
C ALA A 167 26.40 -8.74 0.68
N VAL A 168 26.38 -9.02 1.99
CA VAL A 168 27.49 -9.64 2.71
C VAL A 168 27.76 -11.06 2.19
N MET A 169 26.73 -11.88 2.04
CA MET A 169 26.86 -13.26 1.55
C MET A 169 27.36 -13.33 0.10
N CYS A 170 27.03 -12.32 -0.71
CA CYS A 170 27.54 -12.18 -2.09
C CYS A 170 28.93 -11.53 -2.15
N GLY A 171 29.59 -11.20 -1.03
CA GLY A 171 30.89 -10.55 -1.00
C GLY A 171 30.88 -9.07 -1.44
N GLN A 172 29.72 -8.44 -1.46
CA GLN A 172 29.52 -7.05 -1.92
C GLN A 172 29.56 -6.03 -0.78
N ALA A 173 29.50 -6.48 0.47
CA ALA A 173 29.53 -5.61 1.65
C ALA A 173 30.28 -6.28 2.82
N PRO A 174 30.88 -5.49 3.73
CA PRO A 174 31.51 -6.02 4.93
C PRO A 174 30.45 -6.48 5.96
N ALA A 175 30.77 -7.53 6.73
CA ALA A 175 29.88 -8.07 7.75
C ALA A 175 29.52 -7.06 8.86
N SER A 176 30.35 -6.04 9.08
CA SER A 176 30.07 -4.94 10.02
C SER A 176 28.77 -4.18 9.69
N ASN A 177 28.33 -4.21 8.43
CA ASN A 177 27.08 -3.56 8.05
C ASN A 177 25.84 -4.20 8.71
N ILE A 178 25.90 -5.50 9.04
CA ILE A 178 24.82 -6.20 9.76
C ILE A 178 24.62 -5.56 11.15
N SER A 179 25.72 -5.27 11.85
CA SER A 179 25.64 -4.60 13.16
C SER A 179 25.07 -3.18 13.06
N HIS A 180 25.42 -2.48 11.99
CA HIS A 180 24.88 -1.13 11.73
C HIS A 180 23.36 -1.16 11.48
N CYS A 181 22.85 -2.12 10.69
CA CYS A 181 21.41 -2.29 10.50
C CYS A 181 20.69 -2.48 11.83
N TRP A 182 21.23 -3.37 12.68
CA TRP A 182 20.65 -3.62 14.01
C TRP A 182 20.62 -2.37 14.89
N GLN A 183 21.70 -1.59 14.89
CA GLN A 183 21.80 -0.35 15.67
C GLN A 183 20.83 0.73 15.19
N SER A 184 20.62 0.85 13.86
CA SER A 184 19.68 1.82 13.27
C SER A 184 18.22 1.59 13.69
N LEU A 185 17.90 0.37 14.08
CA LEU A 185 16.55 -0.06 14.52
C LEU A 185 16.36 0.09 16.03
N GLU A 186 17.26 0.80 16.76
CA GLU A 186 17.12 0.96 18.21
C GLU A 186 15.72 1.41 18.63
N GLY A 187 15.14 0.68 19.57
CA GLY A 187 13.78 0.91 20.09
C GLY A 187 12.66 0.21 19.31
N ILE A 188 12.91 -0.25 18.09
CA ILE A 188 11.90 -0.95 17.27
C ILE A 188 12.32 -2.36 16.82
N GLN A 189 13.48 -2.85 17.26
CA GLN A 189 14.00 -4.16 16.82
C GLN A 189 12.99 -5.31 16.95
N LYS A 190 12.22 -5.30 18.06
CA LYS A 190 11.19 -6.31 18.34
C LYS A 190 9.99 -6.27 17.38
N ASN A 191 9.84 -5.16 16.66
CA ASN A 191 8.76 -4.96 15.70
C ASN A 191 9.22 -5.29 14.25
N MET A 192 10.47 -5.70 14.05
CA MET A 192 11.00 -6.01 12.73
C MET A 192 10.93 -7.51 12.46
N LEU A 193 10.25 -7.87 11.38
CA LEU A 193 10.17 -9.24 10.89
C LEU A 193 11.37 -9.52 9.99
N ASN A 194 12.32 -10.31 10.50
CA ASN A 194 13.49 -10.72 9.75
C ASN A 194 13.20 -11.98 8.92
N PHE A 195 13.75 -12.03 7.72
CA PHE A 195 13.56 -13.16 6.81
C PHE A 195 14.80 -13.32 5.91
N LEU A 196 14.96 -14.52 5.32
CA LEU A 196 16.10 -14.85 4.46
C LEU A 196 15.70 -15.00 2.99
N GLU A 197 14.42 -15.13 2.70
CA GLU A 197 13.87 -15.26 1.35
C GLU A 197 12.67 -14.32 1.18
N ASN A 198 12.50 -13.81 -0.05
CA ASN A 198 11.36 -13.01 -0.48
C ASN A 198 11.01 -13.40 -1.91
N HIS A 199 9.73 -13.15 -2.29
CA HIS A 199 9.26 -13.37 -3.66
C HIS A 199 9.78 -12.32 -4.65
#